data_5feaa5de0ba8510ea73bc4cfb4b705f9
#
_entry.id   5feaa5de0ba8510ea73bc4cfb4b705f9
#
_cell.length_a   1.000
_cell.length_b   1.000
_cell.length_c   1.000
_cell.angle_alpha   90.00
_cell.angle_beta   90.00
_cell.angle_gamma   90.00
#
_symmetry.space_group_name_H-M   'P 1'
#
loop_
_entity.id
_entity.type
_entity.pdbx_description
1 polymer ?
#
loop_
_entity_poly.entity_id
_entity_poly.type
_entity_poly.pdbx_seq_one_letter_code
_entity_poly.pdbx_strand_id
1 'polypeptide(L)'
;NTNLELAFRRFTSEYLEEEPFVKAYNPHSTGYAYFAKINTKLSPIELIFPLFPYAYLTHLSAMRHYSITDRIPKKIQIEIPSRSKWKALLVEDIKKMDVSSKDKDMILKYLPRYPKSDELYFKKRILVSSTSSPLSNLTLDNGVRVIEIGALFVEMINNPKECGGIEHVIDVFTEYGVTFKKKIYKAALESSLISQTRIGFIFEQILEQSDPEILKM
;
A
#
# COMPACT_ATOMS: atom_id res chain seq x y z
N ASN A 1 -30.13 -13.20 15.61
CA ASN A 1 -29.05 -12.23 15.50
C ASN A 1 -28.35 -11.92 16.83
N THR A 2 -29.04 -12.04 17.95
CA THR A 2 -28.52 -11.77 19.29
C THR A 2 -27.44 -12.78 19.74
N ASN A 3 -27.52 -14.04 19.32
CA ASN A 3 -26.62 -15.08 19.79
C ASN A 3 -25.20 -14.98 19.20
N LEU A 4 -25.04 -14.63 17.92
CA LEU A 4 -23.72 -14.55 17.29
C LEU A 4 -22.96 -13.27 17.73
N GLU A 5 -23.67 -12.16 17.86
CA GLU A 5 -23.11 -10.92 18.37
C GLU A 5 -22.70 -11.06 19.85
N LEU A 6 -23.50 -11.74 20.63
CA LEU A 6 -23.17 -12.09 22.02
C LEU A 6 -21.99 -13.07 22.10
N ALA A 7 -21.97 -14.10 21.24
CA ALA A 7 -20.85 -15.03 21.17
C ALA A 7 -19.55 -14.33 20.72
N PHE A 8 -19.62 -13.45 19.73
CA PHE A 8 -18.47 -12.66 19.30
C PHE A 8 -18.01 -11.70 20.40
N ARG A 9 -18.91 -11.01 21.08
CA ARG A 9 -18.58 -10.14 22.22
C ARG A 9 -17.93 -10.92 23.37
N ARG A 10 -18.44 -12.12 23.69
CA ARG A 10 -17.82 -13.00 24.70
C ARG A 10 -16.44 -13.46 24.26
N PHE A 11 -16.29 -13.92 23.02
CA PHE A 11 -15.00 -14.31 22.47
C PHE A 11 -14.00 -13.15 22.51
N THR A 12 -14.42 -11.93 22.13
CA THR A 12 -13.53 -10.75 22.18
C THR A 12 -13.18 -10.35 23.61
N SER A 13 -14.11 -10.43 24.55
CA SER A 13 -13.83 -10.07 25.96
C SER A 13 -13.06 -11.14 26.71
N GLU A 14 -13.31 -12.41 26.42
CA GLU A 14 -12.72 -13.53 27.18
C GLU A 14 -11.38 -13.99 26.59
N TYR A 15 -11.19 -13.86 25.27
CA TYR A 15 -10.02 -14.44 24.59
C TYR A 15 -9.15 -13.42 23.84
N LEU A 16 -9.71 -12.34 23.33
CA LEU A 16 -8.96 -11.37 22.50
C LEU A 16 -8.44 -10.16 23.30
N GLU A 17 -8.99 -9.91 24.50
CA GLU A 17 -8.50 -8.85 25.39
C GLU A 17 -7.37 -9.32 26.31
N GLU A 18 -7.22 -10.65 26.46
CA GLU A 18 -6.09 -11.25 27.14
C GLU A 18 -4.89 -11.44 26.21
N GLU A 19 -3.69 -11.52 26.79
CA GLU A 19 -2.51 -11.97 26.05
C GLU A 19 -2.85 -13.25 25.24
N PRO A 20 -2.55 -13.40 23.96
CA PRO A 20 -1.56 -12.63 23.20
C PRO A 20 -2.12 -11.58 22.21
N PHE A 21 -3.25 -10.97 22.48
CA PHE A 21 -3.86 -10.03 21.53
C PHE A 21 -3.74 -8.59 21.99
N VAL A 22 -3.58 -7.67 21.04
CA VAL A 22 -3.64 -6.23 21.23
C VAL A 22 -4.93 -5.70 20.63
N LYS A 23 -5.77 -5.09 21.46
CA LYS A 23 -6.96 -4.37 21.04
C LYS A 23 -6.57 -2.98 20.53
N ALA A 24 -6.94 -2.68 19.31
CA ALA A 24 -6.76 -1.35 18.74
C ALA A 24 -8.10 -0.81 18.24
N TYR A 25 -8.40 0.45 18.55
CA TYR A 25 -9.58 1.11 18.02
C TYR A 25 -9.52 1.17 16.51
N ASN A 26 -10.56 0.66 15.86
CA ASN A 26 -10.72 0.79 14.42
C ASN A 26 -11.71 1.93 14.12
N PRO A 27 -11.22 3.10 13.70
CA PRO A 27 -12.07 4.25 13.42
C PRO A 27 -13.03 4.03 12.22
N HIS A 28 -12.85 2.93 11.49
CA HIS A 28 -13.65 2.59 10.30
C HIS A 28 -14.73 1.56 10.54
N SER A 29 -14.77 0.98 11.72
CA SER A 29 -15.84 0.11 12.17
C SER A 29 -16.41 0.64 13.48
N THR A 30 -17.58 0.16 13.85
CA THR A 30 -18.17 0.46 15.17
C THR A 30 -17.48 -0.28 16.32
N GLY A 31 -16.27 -0.80 16.11
CA GLY A 31 -15.60 -1.66 17.03
C GLY A 31 -14.07 -1.53 17.04
N TYR A 32 -13.44 -2.53 17.58
CA TYR A 32 -11.99 -2.64 17.70
C TYR A 32 -11.44 -3.65 16.71
N ALA A 33 -10.22 -3.43 16.23
CA ALA A 33 -9.42 -4.46 15.57
C ALA A 33 -8.55 -5.14 16.62
N TYR A 34 -8.41 -6.44 16.51
CA TYR A 34 -7.55 -7.24 17.39
C TYR A 34 -6.36 -7.75 16.57
N PHE A 35 -5.17 -7.62 17.11
CA PHE A 35 -3.94 -8.07 16.50
C PHE A 35 -3.26 -9.05 17.43
N ALA A 36 -2.77 -10.15 16.90
CA ALA A 36 -1.98 -11.10 17.68
C ALA A 36 -0.71 -10.40 18.22
N LYS A 37 -0.49 -10.46 19.51
CA LYS A 37 0.71 -9.95 20.16
C LYS A 37 1.83 -10.98 19.98
N ILE A 38 2.29 -11.11 18.75
CA ILE A 38 3.52 -11.83 18.47
C ILE A 38 4.65 -10.91 18.96
N ASN A 39 5.62 -11.42 19.69
CA ASN A 39 6.73 -10.77 20.42
C ASN A 39 7.51 -9.65 19.68
N THR A 40 6.92 -9.00 18.71
CA THR A 40 7.48 -7.94 17.90
C THR A 40 6.68 -6.67 18.07
N LYS A 41 7.36 -5.55 18.25
CA LYS A 41 6.75 -4.21 18.16
C LYS A 41 6.33 -4.00 16.71
N LEU A 42 5.09 -4.36 16.37
CA LEU A 42 4.54 -4.08 15.05
C LEU A 42 4.61 -2.58 14.76
N SER A 43 5.12 -2.25 13.59
CA SER A 43 5.14 -0.87 13.13
C SER A 43 3.72 -0.41 12.74
N PRO A 44 3.42 0.89 12.78
CA PRO A 44 2.14 1.40 12.29
C PRO A 44 1.83 0.98 10.85
N ILE A 45 2.85 0.77 10.02
CA ILE A 45 2.70 0.31 8.65
C ILE A 45 2.12 -1.12 8.62
N GLU A 46 2.70 -2.04 9.40
CA GLU A 46 2.23 -3.43 9.46
C GLU A 46 0.79 -3.54 9.97
N LEU A 47 0.37 -2.62 10.84
CA LEU A 47 -0.99 -2.58 11.39
C LEU A 47 -2.03 -1.99 10.40
N ILE A 48 -1.62 -1.17 9.44
CA ILE A 48 -2.52 -0.51 8.49
C ILE A 48 -3.04 -1.50 7.43
N PHE A 49 -2.19 -2.40 6.92
CA PHE A 49 -2.56 -3.26 5.79
C PHE A 49 -3.64 -4.30 6.06
N PRO A 50 -3.74 -4.89 7.26
CA PRO A 50 -4.90 -5.70 7.63
C PRO A 50 -6.22 -4.92 7.66
N LEU A 51 -6.17 -3.62 7.97
CA LEU A 51 -7.36 -2.77 8.01
C LEU A 51 -7.83 -2.35 6.62
N PHE A 52 -6.91 -2.21 5.66
CA PHE A 52 -7.19 -1.72 4.32
C PHE A 52 -6.78 -2.74 3.26
N PRO A 53 -7.65 -3.74 2.99
CA PRO A 53 -7.44 -4.65 1.87
C PRO A 53 -7.19 -3.88 0.58
N TYR A 54 -6.26 -4.37 -0.25
CA TYR A 54 -5.82 -3.79 -1.53
C TYR A 54 -5.09 -2.44 -1.44
N ALA A 55 -4.90 -1.86 -0.24
CA ALA A 55 -3.99 -0.73 -0.08
C ALA A 55 -2.53 -1.19 -0.18
N TYR A 56 -1.66 -0.31 -0.63
CA TYR A 56 -0.22 -0.55 -0.74
C TYR A 56 0.58 0.74 -0.49
N LEU A 57 1.82 0.59 -0.04
CA LEU A 57 2.75 1.71 0.13
C LEU A 57 3.16 2.26 -1.23
N THR A 58 3.28 3.58 -1.29
CA THR A 58 3.66 4.33 -2.48
C THR A 58 4.55 5.53 -2.11
N HIS A 59 5.07 6.24 -3.10
CA HIS A 59 5.83 7.48 -2.96
C HIS A 59 6.96 7.39 -1.91
N LEU A 60 7.16 8.43 -1.11
CA LEU A 60 8.23 8.51 -0.10
C LEU A 60 8.15 7.38 0.94
N SER A 61 6.94 6.89 1.27
CA SER A 61 6.77 5.75 2.18
C SER A 61 7.29 4.45 1.58
N ALA A 62 7.09 4.22 0.29
CA ALA A 62 7.67 3.08 -0.42
C ALA A 62 9.18 3.23 -0.60
N MET A 63 9.67 4.43 -0.92
CA MET A 63 11.11 4.73 -0.99
C MET A 63 11.80 4.39 0.33
N ARG A 64 11.20 4.77 1.46
CA ARG A 64 11.73 4.46 2.80
C ARG A 64 11.70 2.95 3.08
N HIS A 65 10.65 2.26 2.67
CA HIS A 65 10.53 0.80 2.82
C HIS A 65 11.63 0.06 2.06
N TYR A 66 11.97 0.51 0.85
CA TYR A 66 13.08 -0.04 0.05
C TYR A 66 14.45 0.47 0.48
N SER A 67 14.54 1.31 1.50
CA SER A 67 15.80 1.91 1.97
C SER A 67 16.57 2.69 0.89
N ILE A 68 15.85 3.27 -0.08
CA ILE A 68 16.43 4.13 -1.12
C ILE A 68 16.34 5.62 -0.79
N THR A 69 15.97 5.95 0.44
CA THR A 69 15.95 7.32 0.97
C THR A 69 16.09 7.32 2.48
N ASP A 70 16.76 8.32 3.03
CA ASP A 70 16.82 8.59 4.47
C ASP A 70 15.71 9.52 4.93
N ARG A 71 14.96 10.14 4.01
CA ARG A 71 13.85 11.03 4.34
C ARG A 71 12.72 10.26 5.00
N ILE A 72 12.20 10.83 6.11
CA ILE A 72 11.11 10.23 6.86
C ILE A 72 9.79 10.88 6.41
N PRO A 73 8.83 10.12 5.85
CA PRO A 73 7.54 10.67 5.46
C PRO A 73 6.76 11.14 6.70
N LYS A 74 6.21 12.36 6.62
CA LYS A 74 5.35 12.93 7.69
C LYS A 74 4.06 12.14 7.87
N LYS A 75 3.56 11.55 6.80
CA LYS A 75 2.35 10.71 6.73
C LYS A 75 2.70 9.40 6.05
N ILE A 76 2.05 8.32 6.42
CA ILE A 76 2.17 7.06 5.68
C ILE A 76 1.38 7.22 4.38
N GLN A 77 2.07 7.15 3.26
CA GLN A 77 1.47 7.31 1.93
C GLN A 77 1.04 5.95 1.40
N ILE A 78 -0.25 5.80 1.14
CA ILE A 78 -0.82 4.60 0.57
C ILE A 78 -1.67 4.93 -0.64
N GLU A 79 -1.68 4.02 -1.59
CA GLU A 79 -2.68 4.00 -2.65
C GLU A 79 -3.65 2.85 -2.44
N ILE A 80 -4.88 3.06 -2.90
CA ILE A 80 -5.96 2.09 -2.80
C ILE A 80 -6.84 2.21 -4.05
N PRO A 81 -7.44 1.13 -4.57
CA PRO A 81 -8.39 1.24 -5.68
C PRO A 81 -9.51 2.23 -5.37
N SER A 82 -10.09 2.83 -6.40
CA SER A 82 -11.26 3.72 -6.23
C SER A 82 -12.33 3.04 -5.38
N ARG A 83 -13.11 3.83 -4.65
CA ARG A 83 -14.09 3.31 -3.68
C ARG A 83 -15.04 2.26 -4.26
N SER A 84 -15.48 2.45 -5.51
CA SER A 84 -16.36 1.51 -6.21
C SER A 84 -15.62 0.21 -6.54
N LYS A 85 -14.40 0.29 -7.08
CA LYS A 85 -13.56 -0.86 -7.41
C LYS A 85 -13.15 -1.62 -6.14
N TRP A 86 -12.76 -0.91 -5.09
CA TRP A 86 -12.41 -1.51 -3.80
C TRP A 86 -13.57 -2.31 -3.21
N LYS A 87 -14.79 -1.73 -3.23
CA LYS A 87 -15.98 -2.44 -2.77
C LYS A 87 -16.28 -3.67 -3.62
N ALA A 88 -16.15 -3.57 -4.94
CA ALA A 88 -16.36 -4.69 -5.85
C ALA A 88 -15.39 -5.86 -5.57
N LEU A 89 -14.10 -5.56 -5.38
CA LEU A 89 -13.09 -6.55 -5.02
C LEU A 89 -13.39 -7.25 -3.69
N LEU A 90 -13.79 -6.50 -2.66
CA LEU A 90 -14.19 -7.09 -1.38
C LEU A 90 -15.40 -8.02 -1.51
N VAL A 91 -16.39 -7.61 -2.28
CA VAL A 91 -17.60 -8.44 -2.53
C VAL A 91 -17.21 -9.72 -3.29
N GLU A 92 -16.30 -9.63 -4.25
CA GLU A 92 -15.82 -10.77 -5.00
C GLU A 92 -15.06 -11.77 -4.10
N ASP A 93 -14.18 -11.27 -3.24
CA ASP A 93 -13.44 -12.13 -2.30
C ASP A 93 -14.38 -12.82 -1.30
N ILE A 94 -15.38 -12.10 -0.77
CA ILE A 94 -16.36 -12.69 0.14
C ILE A 94 -17.17 -13.79 -0.56
N LYS A 95 -17.52 -13.62 -1.83
CA LYS A 95 -18.22 -14.65 -2.62
C LYS A 95 -17.37 -15.93 -2.77
N LYS A 96 -16.05 -15.79 -2.86
CA LYS A 96 -15.11 -16.91 -2.97
C LYS A 96 -14.82 -17.62 -1.65
N MET A 97 -15.18 -17.02 -0.51
CA MET A 97 -14.98 -17.65 0.80
C MET A 97 -15.78 -18.96 0.92
N ASP A 98 -15.17 -19.96 1.52
CA ASP A 98 -15.82 -21.24 1.84
C ASP A 98 -16.59 -21.14 3.16
N VAL A 99 -17.68 -20.36 3.14
CA VAL A 99 -18.57 -20.15 4.29
C VAL A 99 -20.03 -20.17 3.81
N SER A 100 -20.98 -20.35 4.73
CA SER A 100 -22.40 -20.41 4.39
C SER A 100 -22.90 -19.12 3.74
N SER A 101 -23.93 -19.20 2.90
CA SER A 101 -24.56 -18.02 2.29
C SER A 101 -25.01 -16.99 3.33
N LYS A 102 -25.52 -17.45 4.46
CA LYS A 102 -25.93 -16.60 5.57
C LYS A 102 -24.76 -15.82 6.17
N ASP A 103 -23.62 -16.45 6.30
CA ASP A 103 -22.40 -15.79 6.81
C ASP A 103 -21.86 -14.78 5.79
N LYS A 104 -21.88 -15.11 4.48
CA LYS A 104 -21.52 -14.17 3.42
C LYS A 104 -22.38 -12.91 3.46
N ASP A 105 -23.69 -13.04 3.59
CA ASP A 105 -24.62 -11.92 3.69
C ASP A 105 -24.36 -11.06 4.94
N MET A 106 -23.96 -11.70 6.04
CA MET A 106 -23.59 -11.01 7.26
C MET A 106 -22.29 -10.23 7.09
N ILE A 107 -21.26 -10.84 6.50
CA ILE A 107 -19.97 -10.19 6.23
C ILE A 107 -20.17 -8.98 5.29
N LEU A 108 -20.97 -9.14 4.23
CA LEU A 108 -21.29 -8.06 3.29
C LEU A 108 -21.98 -6.86 3.97
N LYS A 109 -22.72 -7.10 5.03
CA LYS A 109 -23.39 -6.04 5.81
C LYS A 109 -22.41 -5.21 6.65
N TYR A 110 -21.27 -5.79 7.01
CA TYR A 110 -20.26 -5.19 7.90
C TYR A 110 -18.93 -4.91 7.21
N LEU A 111 -18.95 -4.63 5.91
CA LEU A 111 -17.75 -4.26 5.17
C LEU A 111 -16.99 -3.12 5.89
N PRO A 112 -15.65 -3.16 5.89
CA PRO A 112 -14.85 -2.09 6.44
C PRO A 112 -15.14 -0.77 5.70
N ARG A 113 -14.92 0.35 6.38
CA ARG A 113 -15.04 1.66 5.72
C ARG A 113 -13.86 1.90 4.81
N TYR A 114 -14.12 2.57 3.70
CA TYR A 114 -13.06 3.07 2.84
C TYR A 114 -12.22 4.11 3.60
N PRO A 115 -10.86 4.03 3.58
CA PRO A 115 -10.01 4.93 4.34
C PRO A 115 -10.18 6.38 3.86
N LYS A 116 -9.98 7.32 4.77
CA LYS A 116 -9.95 8.75 4.46
C LYS A 116 -8.55 9.28 4.66
N SER A 117 -8.15 10.20 3.80
CA SER A 117 -6.90 10.91 3.93
C SER A 117 -6.88 11.75 5.21
N ASP A 118 -5.71 11.91 5.81
CA ASP A 118 -5.45 12.66 7.04
C ASP A 118 -6.03 12.09 8.34
N GLU A 119 -6.69 10.95 8.29
CA GLU A 119 -7.08 10.26 9.52
C GLU A 119 -5.86 9.69 10.26
N LEU A 120 -6.01 9.60 11.58
CA LEU A 120 -4.97 9.11 12.48
C LEU A 120 -5.14 7.61 12.74
N TYR A 121 -4.15 6.80 12.34
CA TYR A 121 -4.09 5.37 12.62
C TYR A 121 -2.84 5.06 13.42
N PHE A 122 -3.00 4.39 14.56
CA PHE A 122 -1.86 3.98 15.40
C PHE A 122 -0.83 5.10 15.62
N LYS A 123 -1.32 6.31 15.94
CA LYS A 123 -0.52 7.54 16.16
C LYS A 123 0.18 8.08 14.90
N LYS A 124 -0.12 7.56 13.70
CA LYS A 124 0.38 8.07 12.43
C LYS A 124 -0.77 8.51 11.54
N ARG A 125 -0.58 9.63 10.86
CA ARG A 125 -1.52 10.06 9.81
C ARG A 125 -1.24 9.31 8.52
N ILE A 126 -2.29 8.97 7.79
CA ILE A 126 -2.17 8.41 6.46
C ILE A 126 -2.53 9.46 5.41
N LEU A 127 -1.84 9.40 4.27
CA LEU A 127 -2.23 10.08 3.04
C LEU A 127 -2.73 9.02 2.07
N VAL A 128 -3.99 9.13 1.67
CA VAL A 128 -4.66 8.16 0.81
C VAL A 128 -4.83 8.74 -0.57
N SER A 129 -4.27 8.09 -1.58
CA SER A 129 -4.50 8.36 -2.98
C SER A 129 -5.34 7.25 -3.59
N SER A 130 -6.24 7.61 -4.51
CA SER A 130 -7.06 6.64 -5.24
C SER A 130 -6.39 6.32 -6.57
N THR A 131 -6.26 5.03 -6.87
CA THR A 131 -5.66 4.58 -8.12
C THR A 131 -6.62 3.80 -9.00
N SER A 132 -6.47 3.97 -10.31
CA SER A 132 -7.07 3.10 -11.32
C SER A 132 -6.11 2.01 -11.79
N SER A 133 -4.84 2.09 -11.40
CA SER A 133 -3.79 1.15 -11.80
C SER A 133 -4.11 -0.29 -11.39
N PRO A 134 -3.63 -1.28 -12.16
CA PRO A 134 -3.74 -2.67 -11.77
C PRO A 134 -3.00 -2.95 -10.46
N LEU A 135 -3.54 -3.88 -9.66
CA LEU A 135 -2.87 -4.36 -8.45
C LEU A 135 -1.74 -5.38 -8.74
N SER A 136 -1.40 -5.58 -10.02
CA SER A 136 -0.39 -6.55 -10.46
C SER A 136 1.04 -6.15 -10.14
N ASN A 137 1.31 -4.86 -10.01
CA ASN A 137 2.67 -4.33 -9.78
C ASN A 137 2.93 -4.10 -8.28
N LEU A 138 2.60 -5.10 -7.47
CA LEU A 138 2.78 -5.06 -6.03
C LEU A 138 3.67 -6.19 -5.54
N THR A 139 4.50 -5.87 -4.57
CA THR A 139 5.29 -6.84 -3.81
C THR A 139 4.70 -6.97 -2.41
N LEU A 140 4.66 -8.19 -1.89
CA LEU A 140 4.33 -8.46 -0.49
C LEU A 140 5.64 -8.73 0.27
N ASP A 141 5.97 -7.85 1.18
CA ASP A 141 7.16 -7.96 2.01
C ASP A 141 6.78 -7.85 3.50
N ASN A 142 6.98 -8.94 4.26
CA ASN A 142 6.65 -9.04 5.69
C ASN A 142 5.21 -8.58 6.02
N GLY A 143 4.23 -8.95 5.18
CA GLY A 143 2.83 -8.55 5.34
C GLY A 143 2.51 -7.13 4.87
N VAL A 144 3.50 -6.36 4.44
CA VAL A 144 3.33 -5.03 3.86
C VAL A 144 3.22 -5.14 2.35
N ARG A 145 2.13 -4.65 1.78
CA ARG A 145 2.01 -4.48 0.34
C ARG A 145 2.69 -3.18 -0.07
N VAL A 146 3.56 -3.25 -1.05
CA VAL A 146 4.32 -2.11 -1.55
C VAL A 146 4.35 -2.15 -3.09
N ILE A 147 4.34 -0.99 -3.72
CA ILE A 147 4.52 -0.87 -5.17
C ILE A 147 5.86 -1.49 -5.58
N GLU A 148 5.93 -2.24 -6.69
CA GLU A 148 7.19 -2.78 -7.19
C GLU A 148 8.23 -1.68 -7.43
N ILE A 149 9.48 -1.97 -7.13
CA ILE A 149 10.57 -0.99 -7.18
C ILE A 149 10.68 -0.30 -8.55
N GLY A 150 10.50 -1.01 -9.66
CA GLY A 150 10.52 -0.42 -11.00
C GLY A 150 9.37 0.56 -11.22
N ALA A 151 8.16 0.19 -10.81
CA ALA A 151 6.99 1.06 -10.89
C ALA A 151 7.11 2.27 -9.94
N LEU A 152 7.76 2.10 -8.77
CA LEU A 152 8.06 3.21 -7.87
C LEU A 152 8.93 4.27 -8.53
N PHE A 153 9.97 3.88 -9.27
CA PHE A 153 10.81 4.84 -10.00
C PHE A 153 10.03 5.63 -11.06
N VAL A 154 9.11 4.96 -11.78
CA VAL A 154 8.21 5.66 -12.72
C VAL A 154 7.28 6.63 -11.97
N GLU A 155 6.76 6.21 -10.83
CA GLU A 155 5.91 7.04 -9.99
C GLU A 155 6.65 8.27 -9.44
N MET A 156 7.90 8.13 -9.02
CA MET A 156 8.75 9.22 -8.54
C MET A 156 8.87 10.36 -9.58
N ILE A 157 9.03 10.01 -10.84
CA ILE A 157 9.10 11.01 -11.94
C ILE A 157 7.75 11.65 -12.23
N ASN A 158 6.66 10.91 -12.06
CA ASN A 158 5.33 11.45 -12.31
C ASN A 158 4.81 12.30 -11.14
N ASN A 159 5.21 11.97 -9.91
CA ASN A 159 4.75 12.62 -8.68
C ASN A 159 5.92 13.06 -7.77
N PRO A 160 6.87 13.87 -8.28
CA PRO A 160 8.09 14.19 -7.54
C PRO A 160 7.82 14.92 -6.21
N LYS A 161 6.75 15.70 -6.11
CA LYS A 161 6.37 16.41 -4.88
C LYS A 161 6.08 15.45 -3.73
N GLU A 162 5.42 14.32 -4.02
CA GLU A 162 5.11 13.30 -3.02
C GLU A 162 6.32 12.43 -2.66
N CYS A 163 7.37 12.49 -3.47
CA CYS A 163 8.62 11.75 -3.32
C CYS A 163 9.77 12.62 -2.77
N GLY A 164 9.48 13.78 -2.21
CA GLY A 164 10.47 14.66 -1.59
C GLY A 164 11.03 15.75 -2.51
N GLY A 165 10.45 15.96 -3.70
CA GLY A 165 10.85 16.96 -4.69
C GLY A 165 11.70 16.37 -5.81
N ILE A 166 11.76 17.10 -6.93
CA ILE A 166 12.44 16.62 -8.15
C ILE A 166 13.95 16.42 -7.94
N GLU A 167 14.60 17.29 -7.19
CA GLU A 167 16.03 17.19 -6.89
C GLU A 167 16.31 15.86 -6.16
N HIS A 168 15.53 15.57 -5.12
CA HIS A 168 15.68 14.30 -4.40
C HIS A 168 15.40 13.07 -5.27
N VAL A 169 14.43 13.16 -6.16
CA VAL A 169 14.16 12.07 -7.11
C VAL A 169 15.37 11.83 -8.02
N ILE A 170 16.00 12.90 -8.53
CA ILE A 170 17.22 12.77 -9.34
C ILE A 170 18.37 12.18 -8.55
N ASP A 171 18.57 12.59 -7.29
CA ASP A 171 19.58 12.00 -6.41
C ASP A 171 19.40 10.48 -6.27
N VAL A 172 18.15 10.05 -6.02
CA VAL A 172 17.82 8.61 -5.90
C VAL A 172 18.04 7.86 -7.22
N PHE A 173 17.73 8.47 -8.36
CA PHE A 173 18.05 7.88 -9.67
C PHE A 173 19.56 7.76 -9.87
N THR A 174 20.32 8.75 -9.49
CA THR A 174 21.78 8.74 -9.59
C THR A 174 22.40 7.62 -8.76
N GLU A 175 21.89 7.41 -7.56
CA GLU A 175 22.42 6.40 -6.63
C GLU A 175 21.95 4.98 -6.97
N TYR A 176 20.66 4.81 -7.29
CA TYR A 176 20.03 3.48 -7.41
C TYR A 176 19.54 3.14 -8.82
N GLY A 177 19.44 4.10 -9.73
CA GLY A 177 18.85 3.90 -11.06
C GLY A 177 19.53 2.79 -11.86
N VAL A 178 20.85 2.75 -11.87
CA VAL A 178 21.61 1.71 -12.58
C VAL A 178 21.37 0.33 -11.95
N THR A 179 21.31 0.24 -10.64
CA THR A 179 21.05 -1.01 -9.90
C THR A 179 19.69 -1.62 -10.28
N PHE A 180 18.67 -0.79 -10.42
CA PHE A 180 17.30 -1.24 -10.73
C PHE A 180 16.91 -1.08 -12.20
N LYS A 181 17.85 -0.75 -13.09
CA LYS A 181 17.66 -0.43 -14.49
C LYS A 181 16.65 -1.33 -15.21
N LYS A 182 16.84 -2.64 -15.17
CA LYS A 182 15.95 -3.61 -15.84
C LYS A 182 14.50 -3.53 -15.35
N LYS A 183 14.31 -3.37 -14.04
CA LYS A 183 12.98 -3.25 -13.44
C LYS A 183 12.32 -1.92 -13.81
N ILE A 184 13.11 -0.84 -13.82
CA ILE A 184 12.64 0.49 -14.22
C ILE A 184 12.21 0.50 -15.69
N TYR A 185 13.00 -0.08 -16.59
CA TYR A 185 12.65 -0.16 -18.02
C TYR A 185 11.39 -0.97 -18.25
N LYS A 186 11.28 -2.14 -17.61
CA LYS A 186 10.06 -2.95 -17.71
C LYS A 186 8.82 -2.13 -17.28
N ALA A 187 8.89 -1.46 -16.15
CA ALA A 187 7.78 -0.65 -15.65
C ALA A 187 7.52 0.59 -16.53
N ALA A 188 8.56 1.21 -17.09
CA ALA A 188 8.44 2.34 -17.98
C ALA A 188 7.71 1.94 -19.28
N LEU A 189 8.05 0.80 -19.88
CA LEU A 189 7.37 0.28 -21.10
C LEU A 189 5.88 0.03 -20.89
N GLU A 190 5.46 -0.29 -19.67
CA GLU A 190 4.05 -0.48 -19.29
C GLU A 190 3.35 0.85 -18.93
N SER A 191 4.09 1.97 -18.94
CA SER A 191 3.60 3.30 -18.53
C SER A 191 3.26 4.20 -19.74
N SER A 192 2.87 5.45 -19.47
CA SER A 192 2.60 6.44 -20.54
C SER A 192 3.86 6.83 -21.30
N LEU A 193 3.71 7.25 -22.57
CA LEU A 193 4.81 7.78 -23.39
C LEU A 193 5.57 8.93 -22.69
N ILE A 194 4.85 9.78 -21.96
CA ILE A 194 5.47 10.87 -21.19
C ILE A 194 6.40 10.31 -20.12
N SER A 195 5.99 9.28 -19.41
CA SER A 195 6.82 8.63 -18.38
C SER A 195 8.04 7.94 -19.02
N GLN A 196 7.85 7.26 -20.15
CA GLN A 196 8.93 6.63 -20.91
C GLN A 196 9.97 7.67 -21.33
N THR A 197 9.53 8.78 -21.94
CA THR A 197 10.44 9.87 -22.36
C THR A 197 11.20 10.46 -21.18
N ARG A 198 10.55 10.68 -20.04
CA ARG A 198 11.22 11.19 -18.84
C ARG A 198 12.27 10.22 -18.28
N ILE A 199 11.95 8.95 -18.25
CA ILE A 199 12.87 7.89 -17.80
C ILE A 199 14.05 7.80 -18.77
N GLY A 200 13.79 7.77 -20.10
CA GLY A 200 14.83 7.77 -21.13
C GLY A 200 15.78 8.96 -20.97
N PHE A 201 15.23 10.18 -20.83
CA PHE A 201 16.02 11.40 -20.60
C PHE A 201 16.94 11.29 -19.37
N ILE A 202 16.43 10.75 -18.24
CA ILE A 202 17.25 10.58 -17.03
C ILE A 202 18.40 9.61 -17.29
N PHE A 203 18.12 8.47 -17.90
CA PHE A 203 19.16 7.49 -18.17
C PHE A 203 20.19 8.00 -19.17
N GLU A 204 19.78 8.67 -20.24
CA GLU A 204 20.72 9.17 -21.26
C GLU A 204 21.49 10.40 -20.82
N GLN A 205 20.77 11.42 -20.28
CA GLN A 205 21.36 12.75 -20.07
C GLN A 205 21.89 12.95 -18.64
N ILE A 206 21.37 12.23 -17.65
CA ILE A 206 21.78 12.41 -16.24
C ILE A 206 22.70 11.26 -15.79
N LEU A 207 22.35 10.02 -16.16
CA LEU A 207 23.13 8.85 -15.78
C LEU A 207 24.17 8.44 -16.84
N GLU A 208 24.19 9.11 -17.98
CA GLU A 208 25.10 8.85 -19.12
C GLU A 208 25.07 7.37 -19.56
N GLN A 209 23.92 6.73 -19.46
CA GLN A 209 23.71 5.32 -19.80
C GLN A 209 23.13 5.21 -21.22
N SER A 210 23.99 4.96 -22.21
CA SER A 210 23.56 4.62 -23.57
C SER A 210 23.17 3.14 -23.63
N ASP A 211 21.88 2.84 -23.85
CA ASP A 211 21.39 1.48 -23.95
C ASP A 211 20.42 1.36 -25.14
N PRO A 212 20.58 0.33 -26.01
CA PRO A 212 19.66 0.08 -27.13
C PRO A 212 18.20 -0.11 -26.68
N GLU A 213 17.95 -0.50 -25.44
CA GLU A 213 16.60 -0.61 -24.89
C GLU A 213 15.96 0.77 -24.62
N ILE A 214 16.77 1.79 -24.31
CA ILE A 214 16.32 3.20 -24.16
C ILE A 214 15.84 3.75 -25.50
N LEU A 215 16.55 3.44 -26.60
CA LEU A 215 16.23 3.92 -27.94
C LEU A 215 14.89 3.36 -28.48
N LYS A 216 14.31 2.36 -27.81
CA LYS A 216 12.99 1.78 -28.15
C LYS A 216 11.85 2.39 -27.34
N MET A 217 12.14 3.25 -26.37
CA MET A 217 11.17 4.03 -25.59
C MET A 217 10.85 5.35 -26.28
#